data_c530a6927b9cbe520f7452d8da56ee56
#
_entry.id   c530a6927b9cbe520f7452d8da56ee56
#
_cell.length_a   1.000
_cell.length_b   1.000
_cell.length_c   1.000
_cell.angle_alpha   90.00
_cell.angle_beta   90.00
_cell.angle_gamma   90.00
#
_symmetry.space_group_name_H-M   'P 1'
#
loop_
_entity.id
_entity.type
_entity.pdbx_description
1 polymer ?
#
loop_
_entity_poly.entity_id
_entity_poly.type
_entity_poly.pdbx_seq_one_letter_code
_entity_poly.pdbx_strand_id
1 'polypeptide(L)'
;MEKLLEITRSDSITTYALNDYREEKFIDARDMQKALLDEDKARLTLEEERAVRLQKQFEENEKILEEISETLRIRIGNFGELFGVVRQVSGEAIATLKNSLVSIQYPGRGEGLAELAETRNLPSIEQMKNLLVILLEEMTKSGNVERFDSEVILPGGSISDAEIVRVGVFNAITEDYFLKFIPETQSLQVLARQPAGRFRSCLLYTSPS
;
A
#
# COMPACT_ATOMS: atom_id res chain seq x y z
N MET A 1 -39.54 -45.50 85.85
CA MET A 1 -40.41 -44.64 85.01
C MET A 1 -39.90 -43.22 84.92
N GLU A 2 -39.45 -42.56 85.92
CA GLU A 2 -38.89 -41.18 85.88
C GLU A 2 -37.71 -41.00 84.97
N LYS A 3 -36.77 -41.93 84.96
CA LYS A 3 -35.59 -41.89 84.12
C LYS A 3 -35.91 -41.94 82.57
N LEU A 4 -36.98 -42.65 82.22
CA LEU A 4 -37.47 -42.74 80.84
C LEU A 4 -38.11 -41.42 80.39
N LEU A 5 -38.83 -40.76 81.28
CA LEU A 5 -39.48 -39.48 81.09
C LEU A 5 -38.44 -38.35 80.88
N GLU A 6 -37.34 -38.42 81.64
CA GLU A 6 -36.24 -37.46 81.56
C GLU A 6 -35.45 -37.59 80.22
N ILE A 7 -35.17 -38.80 79.77
CA ILE A 7 -34.54 -39.11 78.47
C ILE A 7 -35.46 -38.67 77.35
N THR A 8 -36.75 -38.93 77.38
CA THR A 8 -37.71 -38.54 76.37
C THR A 8 -37.85 -37.00 76.23
N ARG A 9 -37.80 -36.31 77.40
CA ARG A 9 -37.79 -34.83 77.40
C ARG A 9 -36.48 -34.25 76.83
N SER A 10 -35.37 -34.84 77.21
CA SER A 10 -34.05 -34.40 76.64
C SER A 10 -33.95 -34.65 75.15
N ASP A 11 -34.36 -35.82 74.68
CA ASP A 11 -34.39 -36.16 73.25
C ASP A 11 -35.38 -35.25 72.48
N SER A 12 -36.52 -34.90 73.03
CA SER A 12 -37.48 -34.01 72.47
C SER A 12 -36.87 -32.58 72.25
N ILE A 13 -36.21 -32.03 73.30
CA ILE A 13 -35.57 -30.72 73.26
C ILE A 13 -34.46 -30.70 72.18
N THR A 14 -33.60 -31.70 72.12
CA THR A 14 -32.51 -31.81 71.12
C THR A 14 -33.04 -31.97 69.72
N THR A 15 -34.12 -32.73 69.54
CA THR A 15 -34.77 -32.91 68.24
C THR A 15 -35.42 -31.63 67.77
N TYR A 16 -36.10 -30.89 68.64
CA TYR A 16 -36.66 -29.57 68.26
C TYR A 16 -35.54 -28.59 67.85
N ALA A 17 -34.49 -28.44 68.64
CA ALA A 17 -33.36 -27.55 68.33
C ALA A 17 -32.65 -27.95 66.99
N LEU A 18 -32.53 -29.26 66.74
CA LEU A 18 -31.95 -29.74 65.49
C LEU A 18 -32.86 -29.46 64.30
N ASN A 19 -34.17 -29.56 64.47
CA ASN A 19 -35.14 -29.27 63.41
C ASN A 19 -35.19 -27.77 63.12
N ASP A 20 -35.20 -26.91 64.15
CA ASP A 20 -35.13 -25.43 63.96
C ASP A 20 -33.86 -25.03 63.22
N TYR A 21 -32.71 -25.58 63.57
CA TYR A 21 -31.44 -25.33 62.83
C TYR A 21 -31.46 -25.77 61.36
N ARG A 22 -32.11 -26.92 61.08
CA ARG A 22 -32.27 -27.41 59.71
C ARG A 22 -33.24 -26.55 58.91
N GLU A 23 -34.32 -26.07 59.53
CA GLU A 23 -35.28 -25.20 58.89
C GLU A 23 -34.67 -23.83 58.57
N GLU A 24 -33.92 -23.24 59.52
CA GLU A 24 -33.20 -21.96 59.27
C GLU A 24 -32.20 -22.08 58.10
N LYS A 25 -31.38 -23.14 58.15
CA LYS A 25 -30.46 -23.41 56.98
C LYS A 25 -31.16 -23.63 55.65
N PHE A 26 -32.30 -24.28 55.66
CA PHE A 26 -33.09 -24.48 54.46
C PHE A 26 -33.67 -23.17 53.92
N ILE A 27 -34.16 -22.32 54.80
CA ILE A 27 -34.70 -21.00 54.47
C ILE A 27 -33.59 -20.11 53.86
N ASP A 28 -32.43 -20.05 54.53
CA ASP A 28 -31.27 -19.30 54.04
C ASP A 28 -30.78 -19.78 52.68
N ALA A 29 -30.67 -21.10 52.49
CA ALA A 29 -30.27 -21.67 51.20
C ALA A 29 -31.30 -21.40 50.10
N ARG A 30 -32.60 -21.43 50.40
CA ARG A 30 -33.68 -21.09 49.48
C ARG A 30 -33.64 -19.62 49.07
N ASP A 31 -33.45 -18.70 50.02
CA ASP A 31 -33.44 -17.28 49.75
C ASP A 31 -32.19 -16.86 48.94
N MET A 32 -31.03 -17.50 49.21
CA MET A 32 -29.82 -17.34 48.39
C MET A 32 -30.02 -17.85 46.97
N GLN A 33 -30.63 -19.03 46.77
CA GLN A 33 -30.96 -19.56 45.47
C GLN A 33 -31.95 -18.65 44.69
N LYS A 34 -32.92 -18.07 45.38
CA LYS A 34 -33.86 -17.12 44.81
C LYS A 34 -33.18 -15.84 44.36
N ALA A 35 -32.28 -15.28 45.18
CA ALA A 35 -31.50 -14.12 44.80
C ALA A 35 -30.62 -14.36 43.57
N LEU A 36 -29.93 -15.51 43.48
CA LEU A 36 -29.15 -15.92 42.32
C LEU A 36 -30.02 -16.08 41.08
N LEU A 37 -31.20 -16.68 41.20
CA LEU A 37 -32.13 -16.83 40.09
C LEU A 37 -32.63 -15.47 39.57
N ASP A 38 -32.90 -14.53 40.45
CA ASP A 38 -33.37 -13.19 40.07
C ASP A 38 -32.21 -12.38 39.41
N GLU A 39 -30.95 -12.55 39.87
CA GLU A 39 -29.77 -11.99 39.23
C GLU A 39 -29.54 -12.58 37.85
N ASP A 40 -29.60 -13.90 37.71
CA ASP A 40 -29.42 -14.54 36.39
C ASP A 40 -30.53 -14.18 35.40
N LYS A 41 -31.79 -14.06 35.87
CA LYS A 41 -32.86 -13.53 35.00
C LYS A 41 -32.61 -12.11 34.56
N ALA A 42 -32.14 -11.23 35.42
CA ALA A 42 -31.79 -9.85 35.05
C ALA A 42 -30.64 -9.82 34.05
N ARG A 43 -29.63 -10.68 34.23
CA ARG A 43 -28.53 -10.82 33.25
C ARG A 43 -29.03 -11.35 31.91
N LEU A 44 -29.88 -12.35 31.90
CA LEU A 44 -30.48 -12.88 30.68
C LEU A 44 -31.22 -11.78 29.90
N THR A 45 -32.07 -11.02 30.59
CA THR A 45 -32.81 -9.91 29.95
C THR A 45 -31.87 -8.88 29.32
N LEU A 46 -30.79 -8.50 30.02
CA LEU A 46 -29.77 -7.57 29.50
C LEU A 46 -29.06 -8.11 28.25
N GLU A 47 -28.70 -9.40 28.24
CA GLU A 47 -28.05 -10.01 27.08
C GLU A 47 -29.02 -10.19 25.90
N GLU A 48 -30.29 -10.48 26.16
CA GLU A 48 -31.34 -10.51 25.12
C GLU A 48 -31.54 -9.13 24.46
N GLU A 49 -31.63 -8.07 25.26
CA GLU A 49 -31.70 -6.69 24.75
C GLU A 49 -30.44 -6.30 23.96
N ARG A 50 -29.26 -6.73 24.44
CA ARG A 50 -28.00 -6.53 23.74
C ARG A 50 -27.96 -7.25 22.41
N ALA A 51 -28.42 -8.51 22.37
CA ALA A 51 -28.47 -9.31 21.15
C ALA A 51 -29.39 -8.66 20.10
N VAL A 52 -30.58 -8.20 20.50
CA VAL A 52 -31.50 -7.47 19.59
C VAL A 52 -30.88 -6.20 19.04
N ARG A 53 -30.20 -5.44 19.88
CA ARG A 53 -29.51 -4.21 19.45
C ARG A 53 -28.38 -4.49 18.49
N LEU A 54 -27.54 -5.50 18.77
CA LEU A 54 -26.46 -5.91 17.88
C LEU A 54 -26.98 -6.45 16.56
N GLN A 55 -28.05 -7.23 16.57
CA GLN A 55 -28.68 -7.72 15.35
C GLN A 55 -29.14 -6.57 14.46
N LYS A 56 -29.79 -5.56 15.06
CA LYS A 56 -30.23 -4.38 14.32
C LYS A 56 -29.07 -3.59 13.72
N GLN A 57 -27.99 -3.40 14.48
CA GLN A 57 -26.77 -2.74 13.99
C GLN A 57 -26.12 -3.53 12.86
N PHE A 58 -26.11 -4.84 12.95
CA PHE A 58 -25.58 -5.71 11.90
C PHE A 58 -26.37 -5.53 10.59
N GLU A 59 -27.70 -5.59 10.66
CA GLU A 59 -28.57 -5.39 9.49
C GLU A 59 -28.44 -4.00 8.86
N GLU A 60 -28.30 -2.96 9.69
CA GLU A 60 -28.04 -1.59 9.22
C GLU A 60 -26.67 -1.49 8.53
N ASN A 61 -25.63 -2.10 9.11
CA ASN A 61 -24.29 -2.12 8.53
C ASN A 61 -24.24 -2.91 7.20
N GLU A 62 -24.94 -4.02 7.10
CA GLU A 62 -25.02 -4.78 5.84
C GLU A 62 -25.63 -3.93 4.71
N LYS A 63 -26.71 -3.20 4.97
CA LYS A 63 -27.30 -2.29 3.98
C LYS A 63 -26.33 -1.19 3.54
N ILE A 64 -25.63 -0.57 4.50
CA ILE A 64 -24.65 0.46 4.20
C ILE A 64 -23.51 -0.10 3.36
N LEU A 65 -23.02 -1.30 3.69
CA LEU A 65 -21.97 -1.99 2.91
C LEU A 65 -22.42 -2.30 1.49
N GLU A 66 -23.67 -2.75 1.29
CA GLU A 66 -24.23 -3.01 -0.03
C GLU A 66 -24.31 -1.72 -0.87
N GLU A 67 -24.82 -0.61 -0.30
CA GLU A 67 -24.91 0.70 -0.98
C GLU A 67 -23.51 1.25 -1.34
N ILE A 68 -22.55 1.16 -0.42
CA ILE A 68 -21.17 1.60 -0.66
C ILE A 68 -20.51 0.74 -1.74
N SER A 69 -20.69 -0.58 -1.68
CA SER A 69 -20.13 -1.52 -2.65
C SER A 69 -20.66 -1.27 -4.06
N GLU A 70 -21.97 -1.03 -4.21
CA GLU A 70 -22.56 -0.70 -5.50
C GLU A 70 -22.10 0.67 -6.02
N THR A 71 -22.03 1.67 -5.16
CA THR A 71 -21.48 2.97 -5.51
C THR A 71 -20.03 2.87 -5.98
N LEU A 72 -19.22 2.08 -5.28
CA LEU A 72 -17.82 1.81 -5.63
C LEU A 72 -17.73 1.10 -6.98
N ARG A 73 -18.56 0.07 -7.22
CA ARG A 73 -18.61 -0.68 -8.48
C ARG A 73 -18.91 0.21 -9.68
N ILE A 74 -19.89 1.11 -9.55
CA ILE A 74 -20.25 2.07 -10.60
C ILE A 74 -19.11 3.05 -10.87
N ARG A 75 -18.48 3.60 -9.81
CA ARG A 75 -17.38 4.54 -9.93
C ARG A 75 -16.14 3.89 -10.55
N ILE A 76 -15.77 2.67 -10.14
CA ILE A 76 -14.66 1.92 -10.72
C ILE A 76 -14.93 1.61 -12.19
N GLY A 77 -16.16 1.24 -12.57
CA GLY A 77 -16.53 1.00 -13.95
C GLY A 77 -16.26 2.22 -14.85
N ASN A 78 -16.63 3.40 -14.40
CA ASN A 78 -16.41 4.65 -15.13
C ASN A 78 -14.93 5.04 -15.24
N PHE A 79 -14.09 4.63 -14.29
CA PHE A 79 -12.65 4.90 -14.29
C PHE A 79 -11.80 3.77 -14.88
N GLY A 80 -12.39 2.61 -15.17
CA GLY A 80 -11.65 1.44 -15.65
C GLY A 80 -10.89 1.70 -16.95
N GLU A 81 -11.48 2.44 -17.88
CA GLU A 81 -10.81 2.89 -19.12
C GLU A 81 -9.61 3.81 -18.82
N LEU A 82 -9.80 4.78 -17.91
CA LEU A 82 -8.72 5.70 -17.51
C LEU A 82 -7.53 4.94 -16.94
N PHE A 83 -7.76 3.92 -16.11
CA PHE A 83 -6.67 3.11 -15.54
C PHE A 83 -5.96 2.27 -16.59
N GLY A 84 -6.69 1.78 -17.60
CA GLY A 84 -6.11 1.12 -18.75
C GLY A 84 -5.13 2.05 -19.49
N VAL A 85 -5.56 3.28 -19.76
CA VAL A 85 -4.75 4.32 -20.41
C VAL A 85 -3.53 4.68 -19.54
N VAL A 86 -3.69 4.89 -18.23
CA VAL A 86 -2.57 5.23 -17.34
C VAL A 86 -1.52 4.12 -17.35
N ARG A 87 -1.91 2.85 -17.29
CA ARG A 87 -0.97 1.71 -17.37
C ARG A 87 -0.23 1.66 -18.71
N GLN A 88 -0.97 1.83 -19.80
CA GLN A 88 -0.39 1.86 -21.14
C GLN A 88 0.62 2.99 -21.27
N VAL A 89 0.25 4.22 -20.92
CA VAL A 89 1.13 5.40 -20.98
C VAL A 89 2.35 5.23 -20.07
N SER A 90 2.19 4.63 -18.89
CA SER A 90 3.32 4.32 -18.00
C SER A 90 4.30 3.34 -18.64
N GLY A 91 3.81 2.28 -19.30
CA GLY A 91 4.64 1.32 -20.03
C GLY A 91 5.38 1.96 -21.21
N GLU A 92 4.70 2.80 -21.98
CA GLU A 92 5.29 3.56 -23.10
C GLU A 92 6.33 4.57 -22.61
N ALA A 93 6.06 5.24 -21.48
CA ALA A 93 7.00 6.17 -20.83
C ALA A 93 8.27 5.45 -20.39
N ILE A 94 8.16 4.28 -19.75
CA ILE A 94 9.33 3.46 -19.37
C ILE A 94 10.18 3.12 -20.60
N ALA A 95 9.54 2.66 -21.68
CA ALA A 95 10.25 2.32 -22.92
C ALA A 95 10.95 3.55 -23.53
N THR A 96 10.30 4.70 -23.53
CA THR A 96 10.86 5.97 -24.02
C THR A 96 12.06 6.40 -23.18
N LEU A 97 11.91 6.41 -21.85
CA LEU A 97 12.99 6.78 -20.93
C LEU A 97 14.18 5.84 -21.05
N LYS A 98 13.94 4.53 -21.19
CA LYS A 98 15.02 3.54 -21.35
C LYS A 98 15.84 3.77 -22.61
N ASN A 99 15.22 4.27 -23.68
CA ASN A 99 15.88 4.54 -24.94
C ASN A 99 16.38 5.98 -25.08
N SER A 100 16.12 6.84 -24.10
CA SER A 100 16.50 8.25 -24.13
C SER A 100 17.94 8.48 -23.69
N LEU A 101 18.69 9.25 -24.46
CA LEU A 101 20.01 9.77 -24.10
C LEU A 101 20.02 10.56 -22.77
N VAL A 102 18.89 11.19 -22.43
CA VAL A 102 18.72 11.93 -21.18
C VAL A 102 18.90 11.03 -19.97
N SER A 103 18.59 9.74 -20.08
CA SER A 103 18.68 8.80 -18.96
C SER A 103 20.10 8.47 -18.49
N ILE A 104 21.12 8.77 -19.31
CA ILE A 104 22.50 8.68 -18.87
C ILE A 104 22.81 9.77 -17.85
N GLN A 105 22.36 10.98 -18.12
CA GLN A 105 22.57 12.12 -17.22
C GLN A 105 21.71 12.04 -15.96
N TYR A 106 20.51 11.45 -16.08
CA TYR A 106 19.52 11.33 -15.01
C TYR A 106 19.04 9.87 -14.85
N PRO A 107 19.84 9.01 -14.22
CA PRO A 107 19.50 7.59 -14.06
C PRO A 107 18.31 7.38 -13.11
N GLY A 108 17.61 6.25 -13.23
CA GLY A 108 16.57 5.85 -12.29
C GLY A 108 15.20 6.53 -12.44
N ARG A 109 15.02 7.43 -13.42
CA ARG A 109 13.76 8.20 -13.58
C ARG A 109 12.51 7.37 -13.82
N GLY A 110 12.66 6.15 -14.30
CA GLY A 110 11.54 5.25 -14.62
C GLY A 110 11.16 4.27 -13.52
N GLU A 111 11.87 4.21 -12.40
CA GLU A 111 11.67 3.18 -11.36
C GLU A 111 10.25 3.23 -10.75
N GLY A 112 9.74 4.41 -10.42
CA GLY A 112 8.38 4.56 -9.89
C GLY A 112 7.25 4.29 -10.90
N LEU A 113 7.55 4.23 -12.21
CA LEU A 113 6.55 3.94 -13.24
C LEU A 113 6.35 2.44 -13.47
N ALA A 114 7.32 1.59 -13.11
CA ALA A 114 7.22 0.15 -13.28
C ALA A 114 6.06 -0.41 -12.44
N GLU A 115 5.97 0.00 -11.19
CA GLU A 115 4.87 -0.37 -10.31
C GLU A 115 3.51 0.08 -10.88
N LEU A 116 3.44 1.28 -11.45
CA LEU A 116 2.22 1.83 -12.03
C LEU A 116 1.80 1.09 -13.31
N ALA A 117 2.75 0.63 -14.10
CA ALA A 117 2.50 -0.14 -15.33
C ALA A 117 1.98 -1.57 -15.03
N GLU A 118 2.41 -2.18 -13.91
CA GLU A 118 2.07 -3.56 -13.54
C GLU A 118 0.87 -3.66 -12.59
N THR A 119 0.52 -2.58 -11.88
CA THR A 119 -0.54 -2.61 -10.87
C THR A 119 -1.91 -2.91 -11.47
N ARG A 120 -2.67 -3.75 -10.74
CA ARG A 120 -4.10 -3.98 -11.02
C ARG A 120 -5.01 -3.10 -10.18
N ASN A 121 -4.45 -2.40 -9.20
CA ASN A 121 -5.18 -1.53 -8.30
C ASN A 121 -5.34 -0.13 -8.90
N LEU A 122 -6.24 0.66 -8.30
CA LEU A 122 -6.40 2.06 -8.63
C LEU A 122 -5.08 2.82 -8.38
N PRO A 123 -4.53 3.51 -9.40
CA PRO A 123 -3.40 4.40 -9.17
C PRO A 123 -3.79 5.55 -8.25
N SER A 124 -2.92 5.92 -7.34
CA SER A 124 -3.13 7.09 -6.51
C SER A 124 -2.97 8.38 -7.32
N ILE A 125 -3.56 9.46 -6.83
CA ILE A 125 -3.40 10.80 -7.44
C ILE A 125 -1.92 11.20 -7.49
N GLU A 126 -1.15 10.81 -6.48
CA GLU A 126 0.29 11.07 -6.39
C GLU A 126 1.08 10.33 -7.46
N GLN A 127 0.77 9.07 -7.70
CA GLN A 127 1.36 8.28 -8.79
C GLN A 127 1.05 8.87 -10.17
N MET A 128 -0.18 9.32 -10.41
CA MET A 128 -0.56 9.98 -11.66
C MET A 128 0.14 11.33 -11.87
N LYS A 129 0.30 12.11 -10.80
CA LYS A 129 1.08 13.35 -10.82
C LYS A 129 2.55 13.08 -11.12
N ASN A 130 3.14 12.05 -10.52
CA ASN A 130 4.52 11.66 -10.77
C ASN A 130 4.74 11.25 -12.23
N LEU A 131 3.83 10.48 -12.82
CA LEU A 131 3.87 10.15 -14.25
C LEU A 131 3.90 11.42 -15.11
N LEU A 132 3.02 12.39 -14.83
CA LEU A 132 2.97 13.64 -15.56
C LEU A 132 4.27 14.44 -15.41
N VAL A 133 4.82 14.53 -14.18
CA VAL A 133 6.10 15.23 -13.93
C VAL A 133 7.24 14.58 -14.71
N ILE A 134 7.36 13.26 -14.71
CA ILE A 134 8.40 12.53 -15.45
C ILE A 134 8.29 12.78 -16.95
N LEU A 135 7.08 12.79 -17.52
CA LEU A 135 6.87 13.10 -18.94
C LEU A 135 7.25 14.54 -19.28
N LEU A 136 6.90 15.50 -18.43
CA LEU A 136 7.27 16.91 -18.62
C LEU A 136 8.79 17.13 -18.47
N GLU A 137 9.44 16.43 -17.56
CA GLU A 137 10.90 16.44 -17.42
C GLU A 137 11.57 15.88 -18.68
N GLU A 138 11.10 14.76 -19.21
CA GLU A 138 11.65 14.20 -20.46
C GLU A 138 11.46 15.17 -21.61
N MET A 139 10.28 15.75 -21.78
CA MET A 139 10.02 16.75 -22.81
C MET A 139 10.96 17.97 -22.70
N THR A 140 11.16 18.47 -21.48
CA THR A 140 12.02 19.64 -21.26
C THR A 140 13.48 19.32 -21.50
N LYS A 141 13.97 18.22 -20.91
CA LYS A 141 15.39 17.82 -21.00
C LYS A 141 15.77 17.31 -22.38
N SER A 142 14.84 16.71 -23.10
CA SER A 142 15.06 16.26 -24.48
C SER A 142 15.29 17.42 -25.47
N GLY A 143 14.83 18.63 -25.15
CA GLY A 143 15.08 19.83 -25.94
C GLY A 143 16.39 20.56 -25.61
N ASN A 144 17.03 20.23 -24.48
CA ASN A 144 18.21 20.96 -23.99
C ASN A 144 19.50 20.46 -24.61
N VAL A 145 20.44 21.42 -24.74
CA VAL A 145 21.87 21.13 -25.02
C VAL A 145 22.60 21.27 -23.69
N GLU A 146 23.23 20.20 -23.21
CA GLU A 146 23.86 20.18 -21.91
C GLU A 146 25.23 19.49 -21.95
N ARG A 147 26.15 19.94 -21.07
CA ARG A 147 27.46 19.33 -20.85
C ARG A 147 27.44 18.59 -19.50
N PHE A 148 28.04 17.41 -19.49
CA PHE A 148 28.18 16.60 -18.27
C PHE A 148 29.31 15.58 -18.43
N ASP A 149 29.86 15.14 -17.31
CA ASP A 149 30.89 14.10 -17.29
C ASP A 149 30.23 12.71 -17.18
N SER A 150 30.71 11.76 -17.98
CA SER A 150 30.26 10.37 -17.90
C SER A 150 31.30 9.42 -18.50
N GLU A 151 31.16 8.15 -18.13
CA GLU A 151 31.98 7.07 -18.69
C GLU A 151 31.62 6.78 -20.15
N VAL A 152 32.65 6.62 -20.98
CA VAL A 152 32.54 6.29 -22.41
C VAL A 152 33.33 5.03 -22.70
N ILE A 153 32.71 4.10 -23.41
CA ILE A 153 33.36 2.86 -23.89
C ILE A 153 34.11 3.20 -25.18
N LEU A 154 35.42 3.09 -25.15
CA LEU A 154 36.32 3.34 -26.29
C LEU A 154 36.38 2.13 -27.23
N PRO A 155 36.85 2.33 -28.50
CA PRO A 155 37.18 1.23 -29.38
C PRO A 155 38.19 0.28 -28.73
N GLY A 156 37.81 -0.98 -28.51
CA GLY A 156 38.65 -1.97 -27.80
C GLY A 156 38.12 -2.33 -26.41
N GLY A 157 37.04 -1.67 -25.94
CA GLY A 157 36.32 -2.05 -24.71
C GLY A 157 36.86 -1.42 -23.44
N SER A 158 37.86 -0.54 -23.50
CA SER A 158 38.31 0.25 -22.34
C SER A 158 37.31 1.36 -22.03
N ILE A 159 37.16 1.68 -20.74
CA ILE A 159 36.30 2.74 -20.24
C ILE A 159 37.16 3.95 -19.91
N SER A 160 36.69 5.14 -20.27
CA SER A 160 37.34 6.41 -19.95
C SER A 160 36.30 7.46 -19.58
N ASP A 161 36.58 8.27 -18.59
CA ASP A 161 35.80 9.46 -18.27
C ASP A 161 36.02 10.53 -19.33
N ALA A 162 34.92 11.15 -19.77
CA ALA A 162 34.98 12.24 -20.73
C ALA A 162 33.86 13.26 -20.49
N GLU A 163 34.15 14.52 -20.84
CA GLU A 163 33.11 15.55 -20.93
C GLU A 163 32.28 15.31 -22.20
N ILE A 164 30.97 15.20 -22.00
CA ILE A 164 30.01 14.89 -23.06
C ILE A 164 29.10 16.10 -23.29
N VAL A 165 28.96 16.47 -24.54
CA VAL A 165 27.94 17.43 -24.98
C VAL A 165 26.77 16.63 -25.54
N ARG A 166 25.62 16.70 -24.88
CA ARG A 166 24.37 16.12 -25.31
C ARG A 166 23.54 17.18 -26.06
N VAL A 167 23.12 16.88 -27.26
CA VAL A 167 22.23 17.74 -28.05
C VAL A 167 20.86 17.08 -28.13
N GLY A 168 20.00 17.44 -27.21
CA GLY A 168 18.69 16.83 -27.07
C GLY A 168 18.75 15.33 -26.83
N VAL A 169 17.92 14.57 -27.52
CA VAL A 169 17.93 13.09 -27.55
C VAL A 169 18.66 12.56 -28.80
N PHE A 170 19.21 13.44 -29.63
CA PHE A 170 19.68 13.08 -30.98
C PHE A 170 21.16 12.73 -31.02
N ASN A 171 22.00 13.47 -30.30
CA ASN A 171 23.45 13.33 -30.39
C ASN A 171 24.11 13.46 -29.00
N ALA A 172 25.13 12.64 -28.81
CA ALA A 172 26.11 12.80 -27.75
C ALA A 172 27.50 12.81 -28.37
N ILE A 173 28.30 13.77 -28.00
CA ILE A 173 29.65 13.97 -28.54
C ILE A 173 30.65 14.28 -27.44
N THR A 174 31.88 13.83 -27.59
CA THR A 174 33.03 14.31 -26.84
C THR A 174 33.84 15.25 -27.74
N GLU A 175 34.94 15.79 -27.21
CA GLU A 175 35.87 16.59 -28.02
C GLU A 175 36.33 15.84 -29.27
N ASP A 176 36.54 14.52 -29.20
CA ASP A 176 37.11 13.70 -30.26
C ASP A 176 36.12 12.83 -31.03
N TYR A 177 35.00 12.44 -30.42
CA TYR A 177 34.15 11.38 -30.93
C TYR A 177 32.65 11.68 -30.86
N PHE A 178 31.92 11.22 -31.88
CA PHE A 178 30.48 10.99 -31.76
C PHE A 178 30.24 9.68 -31.02
N LEU A 179 29.23 9.67 -30.13
CA LEU A 179 28.88 8.57 -29.27
C LEU A 179 27.57 7.94 -29.71
N LYS A 180 27.44 6.65 -29.42
CA LYS A 180 26.20 5.91 -29.54
C LYS A 180 25.74 5.54 -28.15
N PHE A 181 24.45 5.74 -27.87
CA PHE A 181 23.81 5.23 -26.65
C PHE A 181 23.41 3.78 -26.83
N ILE A 182 23.68 2.95 -25.81
CA ILE A 182 23.30 1.55 -25.73
C ILE A 182 22.27 1.41 -24.59
N PRO A 183 20.97 1.28 -24.93
CA PRO A 183 19.90 1.23 -23.92
C PRO A 183 19.98 0.03 -22.98
N GLU A 184 20.53 -1.10 -23.44
CA GLU A 184 20.62 -2.33 -22.69
C GLU A 184 21.55 -2.21 -21.47
N THR A 185 22.66 -1.49 -21.64
CA THR A 185 23.67 -1.27 -20.61
C THR A 185 23.66 0.15 -20.04
N GLN A 186 22.77 1.01 -20.55
CA GLN A 186 22.70 2.43 -20.17
C GLN A 186 24.06 3.11 -20.26
N SER A 187 24.80 2.84 -21.33
CA SER A 187 26.19 3.33 -21.53
C SER A 187 26.38 4.04 -22.86
N LEU A 188 27.42 4.85 -22.93
CA LEU A 188 27.85 5.52 -24.15
C LEU A 188 29.05 4.80 -24.76
N GLN A 189 28.99 4.54 -26.04
CA GLN A 189 30.07 3.93 -26.78
C GLN A 189 30.47 4.81 -27.97
N VAL A 190 31.77 4.86 -28.27
CA VAL A 190 32.27 5.54 -29.44
C VAL A 190 31.69 4.89 -30.70
N LEU A 191 31.13 5.69 -31.59
CA LEU A 191 30.64 5.25 -32.89
C LEU A 191 31.76 4.61 -33.72
N ALA A 192 31.52 3.40 -34.25
CA ALA A 192 32.51 2.70 -35.09
C ALA A 192 32.85 3.48 -36.38
N ARG A 193 31.89 4.20 -36.93
CA ARG A 193 32.09 5.07 -38.08
C ARG A 193 31.79 6.52 -37.70
N GLN A 194 32.84 7.33 -37.65
CA GLN A 194 32.73 8.74 -37.28
C GLN A 194 32.26 9.61 -38.44
N PRO A 195 31.31 10.54 -38.21
CA PRO A 195 31.00 11.61 -39.16
C PRO A 195 32.21 12.53 -39.45
N ALA A 196 32.12 13.32 -40.52
CA ALA A 196 33.20 14.28 -40.81
C ALA A 196 33.40 15.29 -39.68
N GLY A 197 34.66 15.60 -39.34
CA GLY A 197 35.03 16.44 -38.18
C GLY A 197 34.34 17.81 -38.13
N ARG A 198 34.02 18.39 -39.31
CA ARG A 198 33.27 19.66 -39.39
C ARG A 198 31.95 19.67 -38.61
N PHE A 199 31.23 18.55 -38.58
CA PHE A 199 29.96 18.48 -37.87
C PHE A 199 30.17 18.50 -36.37
N ARG A 200 31.21 17.82 -35.86
CA ARG A 200 31.59 17.85 -34.47
C ARG A 200 32.00 19.24 -33.99
N SER A 201 32.87 19.91 -34.74
CA SER A 201 33.31 21.26 -34.44
C SER A 201 32.13 22.26 -34.40
N CYS A 202 31.16 22.10 -35.28
CA CYS A 202 29.96 22.92 -35.30
C CYS A 202 29.15 22.73 -34.02
N LEU A 203 28.90 21.48 -33.60
CA LEU A 203 28.12 21.16 -32.40
C LEU A 203 28.81 21.62 -31.10
N LEU A 204 30.12 21.46 -31.01
CA LEU A 204 30.93 21.94 -29.86
C LEU A 204 30.94 23.47 -29.77
N TYR A 205 31.02 24.16 -30.89
CA TYR A 205 31.01 25.61 -30.91
C TYR A 205 29.66 26.22 -30.51
N THR A 206 28.57 25.57 -30.89
CA THR A 206 27.21 26.05 -30.59
C THR A 206 26.65 25.57 -29.26
N SER A 207 27.35 24.70 -28.56
CA SER A 207 26.92 24.20 -27.26
C SER A 207 27.18 25.24 -26.17
N PRO A 208 26.31 25.36 -25.17
CA PRO A 208 26.54 26.25 -24.01
C PRO A 208 27.82 25.84 -23.28
N SER A 209 28.56 26.85 -22.83
CA SER A 209 29.76 26.71 -22.02
C SER A 209 29.39 26.42 -20.53
#